data_7cebe197a3de61d35378310bd503f8e3
#
_entry.id   7cebe197a3de61d35378310bd503f8e3
#
_cell.length_a   1.000
_cell.length_b   1.000
_cell.length_c   1.000
_cell.angle_alpha   90.00
_cell.angle_beta   90.00
_cell.angle_gamma   90.00
#
_symmetry.space_group_name_H-M   'P 1'
#
loop_
_entity.id
_entity.type
_entity.pdbx_description
1 polymer ?
#
loop_
_entity_poly.entity_id
_entity_poly.type
_entity_poly.pdbx_seq_one_letter_code
_entity_poly.pdbx_strand_id
1 'polypeptide(L)'
;MKKVKIMMWSVLCGLASTVFAVQGGEVELRIVHTNDTHSCVMPVNPNSSDTALADKGGFVRRGALVGDLRAEDPDLLLFDSGDFSQGSPFYNMFGGEVEVKLMNEMGYDAGIIGNHEFDLGLDNMARLFKMADFPVVCANYGVQGTVLEGL
;
A
#
# COMPACT_ATOMS: atom_id res chain seq x y z
N MET A 1 -17.02 -7.11 -7.84
CA MET A 1 -16.32 -7.99 -6.88
C MET A 1 -15.90 -9.27 -7.60
N LYS A 2 -14.62 -9.57 -7.68
CA LYS A 2 -14.11 -10.82 -8.27
C LYS A 2 -13.93 -11.82 -7.13
N LYS A 3 -14.66 -12.92 -7.16
CA LYS A 3 -14.53 -14.02 -6.19
C LYS A 3 -13.30 -14.86 -6.57
N VAL A 4 -12.36 -15.02 -5.64
CA VAL A 4 -11.19 -15.88 -5.80
C VAL A 4 -11.52 -17.24 -5.21
N LYS A 5 -11.51 -18.31 -6.02
CA LYS A 5 -11.65 -19.70 -5.54
C LYS A 5 -10.25 -20.27 -5.33
N ILE A 6 -9.89 -20.54 -4.10
CA ILE A 6 -8.67 -21.27 -3.77
C ILE A 6 -9.02 -22.75 -3.61
N MET A 7 -8.57 -23.59 -4.55
CA MET A 7 -8.65 -25.05 -4.44
C MET A 7 -7.31 -25.57 -3.89
N MET A 8 -7.31 -26.06 -2.65
CA MET A 8 -6.16 -26.79 -2.10
C MET A 8 -6.26 -28.28 -2.47
N TRP A 9 -5.22 -28.80 -3.14
CA TRP A 9 -5.04 -30.22 -3.37
C TRP A 9 -4.11 -30.78 -2.29
N SER A 10 -4.62 -31.71 -1.48
CA SER A 10 -3.80 -32.45 -0.52
C SER A 10 -3.21 -33.69 -1.19
N VAL A 11 -1.88 -33.80 -1.18
CA VAL A 11 -1.16 -35.02 -1.58
C VAL A 11 -1.17 -36.00 -0.40
N LEU A 12 -1.71 -37.17 -0.61
CA LEU A 12 -1.82 -38.26 0.36
C LEU A 12 -0.47 -38.96 0.50
N CYS A 13 0.20 -38.84 1.64
CA CYS A 13 1.28 -39.74 2.06
C CYS A 13 0.84 -40.39 3.37
N GLY A 14 0.72 -41.72 3.35
CA GLY A 14 0.06 -42.51 4.37
C GLY A 14 0.76 -42.52 5.72
N LEU A 15 0.04 -42.06 6.72
CA LEU A 15 0.07 -42.45 8.15
C LEU A 15 -1.23 -41.88 8.72
N ALA A 16 -1.94 -42.65 9.55
CA ALA A 16 -3.27 -42.37 10.06
C ALA A 16 -3.44 -40.92 10.51
N SER A 17 -3.96 -40.08 9.64
CA SER A 17 -4.28 -38.67 9.91
C SER A 17 -5.78 -38.54 9.91
N THR A 18 -6.33 -38.03 10.99
CA THR A 18 -7.70 -37.53 11.02
C THR A 18 -7.88 -36.52 9.89
N VAL A 19 -8.63 -36.91 8.88
CA VAL A 19 -9.03 -36.01 7.79
C VAL A 19 -9.96 -34.97 8.36
N PHE A 20 -9.47 -33.80 8.67
CA PHE A 20 -10.33 -32.64 8.80
C PHE A 20 -10.81 -32.29 7.40
N ALA A 21 -12.04 -32.66 7.08
CA ALA A 21 -12.72 -32.13 5.90
C ALA A 21 -12.89 -30.62 6.13
N VAL A 22 -12.01 -29.82 5.54
CA VAL A 22 -12.28 -28.39 5.39
C VAL A 22 -13.46 -28.30 4.44
N GLN A 23 -14.64 -28.03 4.97
CA GLN A 23 -15.77 -27.64 4.13
C GLN A 23 -15.33 -26.38 3.39
N GLY A 24 -15.16 -26.46 2.09
CA GLY A 24 -14.78 -25.36 1.24
C GLY A 24 -15.87 -24.28 1.24
N GLY A 25 -15.82 -23.36 2.19
CA GLY A 25 -16.57 -22.12 2.12
C GLY A 25 -15.93 -21.17 1.09
N GLU A 26 -16.75 -20.36 0.42
CA GLU A 26 -16.22 -19.22 -0.34
C GLU A 26 -15.62 -18.22 0.66
N VAL A 27 -14.37 -17.81 0.44
CA VAL A 27 -13.74 -16.73 1.18
C VAL A 27 -13.79 -15.50 0.29
N GLU A 28 -14.41 -14.44 0.76
CA GLU A 28 -14.40 -13.13 0.11
C GLU A 28 -13.21 -12.34 0.67
N LEU A 29 -12.34 -11.85 -0.21
CA LEU A 29 -11.22 -11.01 0.13
C LEU A 29 -11.43 -9.65 -0.51
N ARG A 30 -11.49 -8.58 0.30
CA ARG A 30 -11.54 -7.21 -0.18
C ARG A 30 -10.15 -6.62 -0.20
N ILE A 31 -9.71 -6.19 -1.39
CA ILE A 31 -8.44 -5.51 -1.59
C ILE A 31 -8.72 -4.10 -2.12
N VAL A 32 -8.16 -3.12 -1.46
CA VAL A 32 -8.10 -1.72 -1.90
C VAL A 32 -6.66 -1.37 -2.20
N HIS A 33 -6.42 -0.61 -3.24
CA HIS A 33 -5.07 -0.17 -3.55
C HIS A 33 -5.03 1.30 -3.97
N THR A 34 -3.87 1.90 -3.76
CA THR A 34 -3.48 3.20 -4.32
C THR A 34 -2.22 3.04 -5.17
N ASN A 35 -2.00 3.98 -6.06
CA ASN A 35 -0.78 4.11 -6.87
C ASN A 35 -0.64 5.55 -7.33
N ASP A 36 0.57 5.97 -7.62
CA ASP A 36 0.87 7.28 -8.23
C ASP A 36 0.18 8.43 -7.46
N THR A 37 0.28 8.40 -6.14
CA THR A 37 -0.39 9.41 -5.33
C THR A 37 0.40 10.73 -5.26
N HIS A 38 1.67 10.71 -5.67
CA HIS A 38 2.52 11.86 -5.93
C HIS A 38 2.37 12.95 -4.86
N SER A 39 2.57 12.58 -3.59
CA SER A 39 2.51 13.51 -2.46
C SER A 39 1.24 14.39 -2.44
N CYS A 40 0.12 13.89 -2.98
CA CYS A 40 -1.14 14.61 -3.00
C CYS A 40 -1.76 14.65 -1.60
N VAL A 41 -1.11 15.38 -0.68
CA VAL A 41 -1.53 15.54 0.73
C VAL A 41 -2.82 16.35 0.80
N MET A 42 -2.86 17.48 0.09
CA MET A 42 -4.04 18.34 0.01
C MET A 42 -4.92 17.94 -1.17
N PRO A 43 -6.21 18.23 -1.11
CA PRO A 43 -7.08 18.12 -2.28
C PRO A 43 -6.59 18.98 -3.44
N VAL A 44 -6.98 18.63 -4.66
CA VAL A 44 -6.76 19.48 -5.83
C VAL A 44 -7.41 20.84 -5.59
N ASN A 45 -6.74 21.91 -6.02
CA ASN A 45 -7.22 23.28 -5.84
C ASN A 45 -8.67 23.40 -6.31
N PRO A 46 -9.60 23.93 -5.48
CA PRO A 46 -11.00 24.11 -5.87
C PRO A 46 -11.19 24.97 -7.11
N ASN A 47 -10.23 25.87 -7.41
CA ASN A 47 -10.23 26.73 -8.59
C ASN A 47 -9.42 26.13 -9.77
N SER A 48 -9.14 24.82 -9.76
CA SER A 48 -8.50 24.16 -10.88
C SER A 48 -9.30 24.33 -12.17
N SER A 49 -8.60 24.54 -13.28
CA SER A 49 -9.21 24.56 -14.61
C SER A 49 -9.83 23.20 -14.99
N ASP A 50 -9.31 22.12 -14.42
CA ASP A 50 -9.96 20.81 -14.49
C ASP A 50 -11.02 20.71 -13.40
N THR A 51 -12.25 21.05 -13.77
CA THR A 51 -13.41 21.03 -12.88
C THR A 51 -13.81 19.62 -12.45
N ALA A 52 -13.37 18.58 -13.18
CA ALA A 52 -13.65 17.18 -12.80
C ALA A 52 -12.81 16.75 -11.60
N LEU A 53 -11.63 17.32 -11.40
CA LEU A 53 -10.72 17.04 -10.29
C LEU A 53 -10.74 18.10 -9.20
N ALA A 54 -11.28 19.30 -9.47
CA ALA A 54 -11.33 20.40 -8.50
C ALA A 54 -11.93 19.96 -7.17
N ASP A 55 -11.26 20.32 -6.07
CA ASP A 55 -11.64 19.97 -4.69
C ASP A 55 -11.77 18.45 -4.43
N LYS A 56 -11.05 17.60 -5.16
CA LYS A 56 -11.04 16.14 -4.96
C LYS A 56 -9.68 15.63 -4.50
N GLY A 57 -9.68 14.40 -3.98
CA GLY A 57 -8.47 13.70 -3.54
C GLY A 57 -7.91 14.22 -2.21
N GLY A 58 -6.62 14.00 -2.02
CA GLY A 58 -5.90 14.30 -0.80
C GLY A 58 -5.92 13.16 0.23
N PHE A 59 -4.85 13.10 1.04
CA PHE A 59 -4.69 12.04 2.04
C PHE A 59 -5.82 12.03 3.09
N VAL A 60 -6.29 13.20 3.53
CA VAL A 60 -7.33 13.29 4.57
C VAL A 60 -8.63 12.61 4.10
N ARG A 61 -9.06 12.89 2.87
CA ARG A 61 -10.28 12.27 2.31
C ARG A 61 -10.08 10.79 2.03
N ARG A 62 -8.88 10.41 1.58
CA ARG A 62 -8.52 9.02 1.36
C ARG A 62 -8.55 8.25 2.68
N GLY A 63 -7.96 8.81 3.76
CA GLY A 63 -8.00 8.21 5.09
C GLY A 63 -9.43 8.03 5.61
N ALA A 64 -10.31 9.01 5.43
CA ALA A 64 -11.71 8.89 5.79
C ALA A 64 -12.40 7.74 5.03
N LEU A 65 -12.20 7.67 3.70
CA LEU A 65 -12.75 6.57 2.88
C LEU A 65 -12.24 5.20 3.32
N VAL A 66 -10.94 5.07 3.61
CA VAL A 66 -10.35 3.81 4.10
C VAL A 66 -10.94 3.45 5.46
N GLY A 67 -11.12 4.44 6.34
CA GLY A 67 -11.77 4.24 7.65
C GLY A 67 -13.19 3.70 7.52
N ASP A 68 -13.99 4.28 6.63
CA ASP A 68 -15.36 3.81 6.36
C ASP A 68 -15.36 2.38 5.81
N LEU A 69 -14.47 2.07 4.87
CA LEU A 69 -14.34 0.74 4.29
C LEU A 69 -13.90 -0.31 5.32
N ARG A 70 -12.98 0.03 6.24
CA ARG A 70 -12.55 -0.85 7.32
C ARG A 70 -13.63 -1.03 8.40
N ALA A 71 -14.50 -0.04 8.59
CA ALA A 71 -15.65 -0.20 9.48
C ALA A 71 -16.68 -1.19 8.93
N GLU A 72 -16.79 -1.30 7.60
CA GLU A 72 -17.62 -2.32 6.94
C GLU A 72 -16.94 -3.70 6.88
N ASP A 73 -15.63 -3.73 6.68
CA ASP A 73 -14.81 -4.92 6.50
C ASP A 73 -13.47 -4.75 7.20
N PRO A 74 -13.35 -5.18 8.48
CA PRO A 74 -12.13 -5.06 9.25
C PRO A 74 -10.93 -5.85 8.69
N ASP A 75 -11.18 -6.88 7.88
CA ASP A 75 -10.16 -7.74 7.26
C ASP A 75 -9.71 -7.21 5.87
N LEU A 76 -10.18 -6.03 5.47
CA LEU A 76 -9.78 -5.36 4.24
C LEU A 76 -8.25 -5.20 4.18
N LEU A 77 -7.65 -5.54 3.04
CA LEU A 77 -6.24 -5.29 2.76
C LEU A 77 -6.07 -4.01 1.95
N LEU A 78 -5.13 -3.17 2.37
CA LEU A 78 -4.80 -1.90 1.72
C LEU A 78 -3.34 -1.91 1.24
N PHE A 79 -3.14 -1.78 -0.07
CA PHE A 79 -1.81 -1.80 -0.69
C PHE A 79 -1.51 -0.49 -1.42
N ASP A 80 -0.21 -0.13 -1.48
CA ASP A 80 0.28 0.94 -2.36
C ASP A 80 1.17 0.35 -3.46
N SER A 81 0.92 0.76 -4.69
CA SER A 81 1.66 0.29 -5.88
C SER A 81 2.80 1.23 -6.30
N GLY A 82 3.28 2.06 -5.38
CA GLY A 82 4.43 2.94 -5.57
C GLY A 82 4.07 4.34 -6.09
N ASP A 83 5.11 5.16 -6.23
CA ASP A 83 5.03 6.58 -6.58
C ASP A 83 4.13 7.38 -5.61
N PHE A 84 4.28 7.09 -4.31
CA PHE A 84 3.67 7.94 -3.27
C PHE A 84 4.47 9.24 -3.08
N SER A 85 5.74 9.24 -3.47
CA SER A 85 6.69 10.34 -3.40
C SER A 85 6.51 11.34 -4.55
N GLN A 86 7.12 12.54 -4.39
CA GLN A 86 7.24 13.59 -5.41
C GLN A 86 5.91 14.28 -5.75
N GLY A 87 5.95 15.52 -6.20
CA GLY A 87 4.81 16.24 -6.77
C GLY A 87 4.24 17.37 -5.89
N SER A 88 4.63 17.51 -4.63
CA SER A 88 4.10 18.57 -3.76
C SER A 88 5.18 19.31 -2.95
N PRO A 89 4.84 20.49 -2.41
CA PRO A 89 5.71 21.19 -1.47
C PRO A 89 6.04 20.37 -0.21
N PHE A 90 5.16 19.48 0.23
CA PHE A 90 5.40 18.59 1.37
C PHE A 90 6.59 17.67 1.09
N TYR A 91 6.61 17.04 -0.07
CA TYR A 91 7.75 16.21 -0.46
C TYR A 91 9.05 17.02 -0.55
N ASN A 92 9.00 18.22 -1.16
CA ASN A 92 10.18 19.07 -1.30
C ASN A 92 10.76 19.50 0.06
N MET A 93 9.92 19.68 1.07
CA MET A 93 10.34 20.10 2.42
C MET A 93 10.74 18.94 3.32
N PHE A 94 10.07 17.79 3.21
CA PHE A 94 10.17 16.70 4.17
C PHE A 94 10.66 15.38 3.55
N GLY A 95 10.91 15.35 2.24
CA GLY A 95 11.50 14.20 1.54
C GLY A 95 10.70 12.89 1.65
N GLY A 96 9.37 12.96 1.71
CA GLY A 96 8.48 11.80 1.80
C GLY A 96 8.06 11.41 3.22
N GLU A 97 8.55 12.07 4.25
CA GLU A 97 8.22 11.74 5.65
C GLU A 97 6.74 11.92 5.97
N VAL A 98 6.12 12.98 5.45
CA VAL A 98 4.70 13.26 5.66
C VAL A 98 3.85 12.16 5.04
N GLU A 99 4.19 11.75 3.83
CA GLU A 99 3.51 10.69 3.08
C GLU A 99 3.54 9.37 3.83
N VAL A 100 4.72 8.93 4.28
CA VAL A 100 4.87 7.68 5.03
C VAL A 100 4.11 7.71 6.35
N LYS A 101 4.16 8.82 7.09
CA LYS A 101 3.39 8.96 8.34
C LYS A 101 1.87 8.86 8.10
N LEU A 102 1.38 9.48 7.02
CA LEU A 102 -0.03 9.40 6.66
C LEU A 102 -0.43 7.99 6.19
N MET A 103 0.48 7.28 5.52
CA MET A 103 0.27 5.88 5.14
C MET A 103 0.23 4.97 6.38
N ASN A 104 1.10 5.18 7.37
CA ASN A 104 1.05 4.47 8.65
C ASN A 104 -0.29 4.66 9.36
N GLU A 105 -0.77 5.92 9.46
CA GLU A 105 -2.06 6.24 10.08
C GLU A 105 -3.26 5.60 9.34
N MET A 106 -3.16 5.42 8.02
CA MET A 106 -4.19 4.72 7.26
C MET A 106 -4.10 3.19 7.37
N GLY A 107 -3.03 2.66 7.95
CA GLY A 107 -2.82 1.23 8.14
C GLY A 107 -2.63 0.48 6.82
N TYR A 108 -1.70 0.93 5.97
CA TYR A 108 -1.31 0.15 4.80
C TYR A 108 -0.75 -1.21 5.21
N ASP A 109 -1.10 -2.26 4.47
CA ASP A 109 -0.65 -3.63 4.73
C ASP A 109 0.65 -3.97 3.99
N ALA A 110 0.90 -3.32 2.85
CA ALA A 110 2.18 -3.33 2.14
C ALA A 110 2.26 -2.21 1.10
N GLY A 111 3.50 -1.86 0.73
CA GLY A 111 3.79 -0.97 -0.38
C GLY A 111 4.85 -1.56 -1.30
N ILE A 112 4.98 -0.99 -2.51
CA ILE A 112 6.08 -1.29 -3.43
C ILE A 112 6.86 -0.02 -3.77
N ILE A 113 7.98 -0.19 -4.46
CA ILE A 113 8.84 0.89 -4.90
C ILE A 113 8.44 1.31 -6.32
N GLY A 114 8.02 2.55 -6.49
CA GLY A 114 7.90 3.20 -7.79
C GLY A 114 9.20 3.89 -8.22
N ASN A 115 9.18 4.65 -9.30
CA ASN A 115 10.38 5.34 -9.77
C ASN A 115 10.68 6.60 -8.95
N HIS A 116 9.68 7.27 -8.40
CA HIS A 116 9.88 8.50 -7.64
C HIS A 116 10.39 8.28 -6.20
N GLU A 117 10.34 7.07 -5.67
CA GLU A 117 11.01 6.74 -4.42
C GLU A 117 12.54 6.87 -4.53
N PHE A 118 13.10 6.84 -5.77
CA PHE A 118 14.53 7.03 -6.02
C PHE A 118 14.98 8.50 -6.12
N ASP A 119 14.08 9.46 -6.23
CA ASP A 119 14.37 10.86 -6.58
C ASP A 119 15.36 11.53 -5.61
N LEU A 120 15.28 11.23 -4.33
CA LEU A 120 16.22 11.75 -3.30
C LEU A 120 17.29 10.71 -2.90
N GLY A 121 17.48 9.68 -3.72
CA GLY A 121 18.51 8.66 -3.55
C GLY A 121 18.17 7.60 -2.50
N LEU A 122 19.02 6.55 -2.46
CA LEU A 122 18.78 5.36 -1.66
C LEU A 122 18.83 5.62 -0.15
N ASP A 123 19.61 6.58 0.32
CA ASP A 123 19.67 6.91 1.75
C ASP A 123 18.34 7.49 2.25
N ASN A 124 17.73 8.38 1.45
CA ASN A 124 16.40 8.90 1.78
C ASN A 124 15.36 7.80 1.73
N MET A 125 15.40 6.95 0.70
CA MET A 125 14.52 5.78 0.58
C MET A 125 14.64 4.85 1.80
N ALA A 126 15.87 4.51 2.21
CA ALA A 126 16.11 3.70 3.40
C ALA A 126 15.58 4.35 4.68
N ARG A 127 15.69 5.68 4.79
CA ARG A 127 15.13 6.44 5.91
C ARG A 127 13.60 6.30 5.95
N LEU A 128 12.94 6.45 4.81
CA LEU A 128 11.49 6.33 4.70
C LEU A 128 11.01 4.93 5.02
N PHE A 129 11.66 3.90 4.49
CA PHE A 129 11.27 2.52 4.72
C PHE A 129 11.43 2.08 6.19
N LYS A 130 12.42 2.66 6.89
CA LYS A 130 12.56 2.46 8.35
C LYS A 130 11.46 3.15 9.17
N MET A 131 10.78 4.14 8.61
CA MET A 131 9.68 4.84 9.25
C MET A 131 8.32 4.19 8.95
N ALA A 132 8.25 3.36 7.90
CA ALA A 132 7.02 2.67 7.52
C ALA A 132 6.69 1.57 8.54
N ASP A 133 5.43 1.54 9.00
CA ASP A 133 4.88 0.50 9.86
C ASP A 133 4.35 -0.70 9.04
N PHE A 134 4.56 -0.68 7.74
CA PHE A 134 4.19 -1.72 6.80
C PHE A 134 5.40 -2.17 5.96
N PRO A 135 5.43 -3.41 5.50
CA PRO A 135 6.52 -3.89 4.65
C PRO A 135 6.52 -3.21 3.28
N VAL A 136 7.70 -2.83 2.81
CA VAL A 136 7.91 -2.43 1.42
C VAL A 136 8.49 -3.62 0.68
N VAL A 137 7.76 -4.15 -0.30
CA VAL A 137 8.12 -5.37 -1.03
C VAL A 137 8.61 -5.04 -2.43
N CYS A 138 9.62 -5.79 -2.88
CA CYS A 138 10.19 -5.61 -4.20
C CYS A 138 10.66 -6.95 -4.76
N ALA A 139 10.14 -7.34 -5.92
CA ALA A 139 10.52 -8.59 -6.56
C ALA A 139 11.48 -8.40 -7.76
N ASN A 140 11.67 -7.17 -8.23
CA ASN A 140 12.34 -6.85 -9.49
C ASN A 140 13.62 -6.01 -9.33
N TYR A 141 13.91 -5.50 -8.13
CA TYR A 141 15.17 -4.80 -7.86
C TYR A 141 16.11 -5.67 -7.01
N GLY A 142 17.39 -5.72 -7.38
CA GLY A 142 18.43 -6.29 -6.54
C GLY A 142 18.94 -5.22 -5.57
N VAL A 143 18.78 -5.45 -4.28
CA VAL A 143 19.17 -4.48 -3.24
C VAL A 143 20.48 -4.83 -2.52
N GLN A 144 21.12 -5.97 -2.91
CA GLN A 144 22.35 -6.47 -2.29
C GLN A 144 23.48 -5.44 -2.41
N GLY A 145 24.18 -5.20 -1.32
CA GLY A 145 25.29 -4.24 -1.25
C GLY A 145 24.84 -2.77 -1.23
N THR A 146 23.55 -2.53 -1.06
CA THR A 146 23.00 -1.16 -0.89
C THR A 146 22.53 -0.91 0.54
N VAL A 147 22.20 0.33 0.86
CA VAL A 147 21.63 0.71 2.17
C VAL A 147 20.20 0.16 2.39
N LEU A 148 19.61 -0.46 1.37
CA LEU A 148 18.30 -1.10 1.42
C LEU A 148 18.39 -2.59 1.79
N GLU A 149 19.59 -3.17 1.81
CA GLU A 149 19.76 -4.58 2.15
C GLU A 149 19.34 -4.85 3.60
N GLY A 150 18.37 -5.74 3.77
CA GLY A 150 17.84 -6.14 5.08
C GLY A 150 16.74 -5.23 5.65
N LEU A 151 16.20 -4.32 4.83
CA LEU A 151 15.02 -3.51 5.18
C LEU A 151 13.74 -4.22 4.77
#